data_bd3038a93fad25eff09105255a642319
#
_entry.id   bd3038a93fad25eff09105255a642319
#
_cell.length_a   1.000
_cell.length_b   1.000
_cell.length_c   1.000
_cell.angle_alpha   90.00
_cell.angle_beta   90.00
_cell.angle_gamma   90.00
#
_symmetry.space_group_name_H-M   'P 1'
#
loop_
_entity.id
_entity.type
_entity.pdbx_description
1 polymer ?
#
loop_
_entity_poly.entity_id
_entity_poly.type
_entity_poly.pdbx_seq_one_letter_code
_entity_poly.pdbx_strand_id
1 'polypeptide(L)'
;MLPTVATKKQLIELGDDRYLAMMTKSINQAGFSWKVIENKWPSFEEAFLGFDPRKLSYLSPEQWEAFTSDKRVVRNWQKIKALQDNVFFVQDESRRSGGFGQFIADWPVEDQIGLMAYLKKHGSRLGGQSALWFLRRVGKDCFIPARDVAVLLRSIGLDIAENPTSKRDLSKIQAQFTEWHAETGLPYSHLSRIAACSVGDNYL
;
A
#
# COMPACT_ATOMS: atom_id res chain seq x y z
N MET A 1 -13.33 14.25 0.07
CA MET A 1 -12.10 14.69 0.78
C MET A 1 -10.88 14.17 0.04
N LEU A 2 -9.85 15.02 -0.18
CA LEU A 2 -8.59 14.63 -0.80
C LEU A 2 -7.73 13.80 0.18
N PRO A 3 -6.94 12.82 -0.32
CA PRO A 3 -6.03 12.04 0.53
C PRO A 3 -4.92 12.92 1.12
N THR A 4 -4.52 12.61 2.34
CA THR A 4 -3.35 13.26 2.95
C THR A 4 -2.08 12.74 2.26
N VAL A 5 -1.19 13.67 1.88
CA VAL A 5 0.15 13.36 1.39
C VAL A 5 1.15 13.76 2.47
N ALA A 6 1.92 12.80 2.94
CA ALA A 6 2.93 13.04 3.97
C ALA A 6 4.18 13.71 3.36
N THR A 7 4.79 14.60 4.12
CA THR A 7 6.09 15.14 3.77
C THR A 7 7.17 14.05 3.88
N LYS A 8 8.32 14.25 3.23
CA LYS A 8 9.47 13.36 3.36
C LYS A 8 9.83 13.11 4.83
N LYS A 9 9.84 14.16 5.65
CA LYS A 9 10.12 14.07 7.09
C LYS A 9 9.11 13.18 7.81
N GLN A 10 7.81 13.35 7.55
CA GLN A 10 6.75 12.53 8.16
C GLN A 10 6.85 11.06 7.78
N LEU A 11 7.21 10.75 6.51
CA LEU A 11 7.47 9.37 6.09
C LEU A 11 8.67 8.76 6.83
N ILE A 12 9.75 9.52 7.01
CA ILE A 12 10.95 9.04 7.72
C ILE A 12 10.66 8.83 9.21
N GLU A 13 9.89 9.72 9.84
CA GLU A 13 9.56 9.65 11.26
C GLU A 13 8.49 8.59 11.59
N LEU A 14 7.78 8.07 10.60
CA LEU A 14 6.84 6.97 10.79
C LEU A 14 7.62 5.69 11.12
N GLY A 15 7.34 5.09 12.27
CA GLY A 15 8.05 3.90 12.74
C GLY A 15 7.83 2.67 11.85
N ASP A 16 8.79 1.76 11.85
CA ASP A 16 8.75 0.49 11.10
C ASP A 16 7.53 -0.37 11.46
N ASP A 17 7.10 -0.30 12.72
CA ASP A 17 5.88 -0.92 13.21
C ASP A 17 4.62 -0.40 12.48
N ARG A 18 4.57 0.88 12.20
CA ARG A 18 3.43 1.49 11.48
C ARG A 18 3.44 1.11 10.01
N TYR A 19 4.60 1.00 9.38
CA TYR A 19 4.70 0.47 8.03
C TYR A 19 4.22 -0.98 7.95
N LEU A 20 4.67 -1.83 8.86
CA LEU A 20 4.25 -3.23 8.93
C LEU A 20 2.74 -3.37 9.23
N ALA A 21 2.19 -2.53 10.10
CA ALA A 21 0.76 -2.46 10.38
C ALA A 21 -0.04 -2.11 9.11
N MET A 22 0.36 -1.09 8.35
CA MET A 22 -0.35 -0.67 7.14
C MET A 22 -0.23 -1.67 5.98
N MET A 23 0.91 -2.36 5.84
CA MET A 23 1.05 -3.51 4.93
C MET A 23 0.03 -4.60 5.29
N THR A 24 0.02 -5.00 6.56
CA THR A 24 -0.87 -6.05 7.07
C THR A 24 -2.34 -5.68 6.90
N LYS A 25 -2.69 -4.42 7.15
CA LYS A 25 -4.05 -3.91 6.95
C LYS A 25 -4.48 -4.02 5.48
N SER A 26 -3.63 -3.59 4.56
CA SER A 26 -3.89 -3.64 3.12
C SER A 26 -4.04 -5.08 2.61
N ILE A 27 -3.20 -5.99 3.09
CA ILE A 27 -3.26 -7.42 2.77
C ILE A 27 -4.56 -8.06 3.32
N ASN A 28 -4.97 -7.68 4.53
CA ASN A 28 -6.18 -8.24 5.14
C ASN A 28 -7.47 -7.70 4.52
N GLN A 29 -7.48 -6.48 4.04
CA GLN A 29 -8.61 -5.87 3.33
C GLN A 29 -8.79 -6.43 1.91
N ALA A 30 -7.73 -6.97 1.29
CA ALA A 30 -7.84 -7.64 0.00
C ALA A 30 -8.74 -8.90 0.12
N GLY A 31 -9.88 -8.88 -0.60
CA GLY A 31 -10.86 -9.96 -0.58
C GLY A 31 -11.73 -10.05 0.69
N PHE A 32 -11.74 -8.99 1.51
CA PHE A 32 -12.59 -8.89 2.69
C PHE A 32 -13.35 -7.56 2.74
N SER A 33 -14.43 -7.50 3.50
CA SER A 33 -15.09 -6.23 3.82
C SER A 33 -14.14 -5.33 4.62
N TRP A 34 -13.86 -4.14 4.09
CA TRP A 34 -12.99 -3.18 4.74
C TRP A 34 -13.48 -2.79 6.13
N LYS A 35 -14.81 -2.63 6.29
CA LYS A 35 -15.45 -2.31 7.56
C LYS A 35 -15.17 -3.37 8.63
N VAL A 36 -15.16 -4.65 8.25
CA VAL A 36 -14.85 -5.76 9.17
C VAL A 36 -13.41 -5.66 9.67
N ILE A 37 -12.45 -5.37 8.77
CA ILE A 37 -11.04 -5.21 9.15
C ILE A 37 -10.85 -3.97 10.03
N GLU A 38 -11.50 -2.84 9.69
CA GLU A 38 -11.43 -1.61 10.51
C GLU A 38 -11.94 -1.87 11.94
N ASN A 39 -13.10 -2.52 12.08
CA ASN A 39 -13.69 -2.81 13.39
C ASN A 39 -12.81 -3.76 14.24
N LYS A 40 -12.08 -4.67 13.59
CA LYS A 40 -11.17 -5.61 14.26
C LYS A 40 -9.76 -5.04 14.51
N TRP A 41 -9.44 -3.87 13.97
CA TRP A 41 -8.07 -3.38 13.97
C TRP A 41 -7.44 -3.25 15.35
N PRO A 42 -8.13 -2.77 16.40
CA PRO A 42 -7.56 -2.75 17.75
C PRO A 42 -7.15 -4.15 18.26
N SER A 43 -7.91 -5.19 17.92
CA SER A 43 -7.59 -6.57 18.27
C SER A 43 -6.37 -7.11 17.48
N PHE A 44 -6.17 -6.65 16.24
CA PHE A 44 -4.94 -6.94 15.47
C PHE A 44 -3.72 -6.32 16.11
N GLU A 45 -3.80 -5.05 16.53
CA GLU A 45 -2.70 -4.34 17.22
C GLU A 45 -2.28 -5.09 18.49
N GLU A 46 -3.27 -5.55 19.29
CA GLU A 46 -3.00 -6.33 20.48
C GLU A 46 -2.37 -7.70 20.14
N ALA A 47 -2.98 -8.46 19.22
CA ALA A 47 -2.54 -9.80 18.89
C ALA A 47 -1.12 -9.81 18.32
N PHE A 48 -0.80 -8.83 17.46
CA PHE A 48 0.50 -8.72 16.79
C PHE A 48 1.47 -7.76 17.49
N LEU A 49 1.37 -7.60 18.82
CA LEU A 49 2.33 -6.88 19.67
C LEU A 49 2.62 -5.44 19.20
N GLY A 50 1.58 -4.73 18.71
CA GLY A 50 1.69 -3.39 18.14
C GLY A 50 2.44 -3.38 16.80
N PHE A 51 2.55 -4.52 16.14
CA PHE A 51 3.32 -4.71 14.90
C PHE A 51 4.81 -4.39 15.04
N ASP A 52 5.37 -4.43 16.25
CA ASP A 52 6.78 -4.24 16.48
C ASP A 52 7.59 -5.34 15.75
N PRO A 53 8.38 -5.00 14.69
CA PRO A 53 9.09 -6.02 13.92
C PRO A 53 10.11 -6.81 14.75
N ARG A 54 10.68 -6.19 15.81
CA ARG A 54 11.64 -6.85 16.69
C ARG A 54 10.94 -7.93 17.51
N LYS A 55 9.82 -7.58 18.16
CA LYS A 55 9.05 -8.55 18.97
C LYS A 55 8.51 -9.69 18.10
N LEU A 56 7.96 -9.37 16.93
CA LEU A 56 7.41 -10.37 16.03
C LEU A 56 8.49 -11.31 15.47
N SER A 57 9.72 -10.86 15.26
CA SER A 57 10.80 -11.70 14.74
C SER A 57 11.27 -12.78 15.73
N TYR A 58 10.95 -12.66 17.02
CA TYR A 58 11.26 -13.66 18.03
C TYR A 58 10.18 -14.73 18.24
N LEU A 59 9.03 -14.58 17.56
CA LEU A 59 7.97 -15.58 17.69
C LEU A 59 8.39 -16.92 17.07
N SER A 60 8.15 -18.00 17.80
CA SER A 60 8.39 -19.35 17.31
C SER A 60 7.40 -19.75 16.20
N PRO A 61 7.70 -20.78 15.39
CA PRO A 61 6.77 -21.31 14.39
C PRO A 61 5.39 -21.66 14.99
N GLU A 62 5.37 -22.25 16.18
CA GLU A 62 4.15 -22.66 16.89
C GLU A 62 3.32 -21.42 17.31
N GLN A 63 3.98 -20.33 17.72
CA GLN A 63 3.30 -19.07 18.04
C GLN A 63 2.70 -18.42 16.80
N TRP A 64 3.38 -18.48 15.65
CA TRP A 64 2.80 -18.02 14.38
C TRP A 64 1.61 -18.89 13.96
N GLU A 65 1.67 -20.20 14.11
CA GLU A 65 0.58 -21.13 13.79
C GLU A 65 -0.65 -20.88 14.69
N ALA A 66 -0.44 -20.55 15.97
CA ALA A 66 -1.51 -20.27 16.93
C ALA A 66 -2.45 -19.14 16.48
N PHE A 67 -1.97 -18.17 15.69
CA PHE A 67 -2.83 -17.11 15.12
C PHE A 67 -3.90 -17.65 14.16
N THR A 68 -3.75 -18.84 13.62
CA THR A 68 -4.80 -19.47 12.79
C THR A 68 -6.06 -19.80 13.57
N SER A 69 -5.95 -19.90 14.88
CA SER A 69 -7.05 -20.16 15.81
C SER A 69 -7.46 -18.91 16.63
N ASP A 70 -6.68 -17.82 16.55
CA ASP A 70 -6.92 -16.61 17.30
C ASP A 70 -8.09 -15.80 16.70
N LYS A 71 -9.14 -15.58 17.51
CA LYS A 71 -10.34 -14.84 17.11
C LYS A 71 -10.11 -13.33 16.97
N ARG A 72 -9.01 -12.79 17.50
CA ARG A 72 -8.65 -11.38 17.40
C ARG A 72 -8.29 -10.98 15.97
N VAL A 73 -7.79 -11.92 15.15
CA VAL A 73 -7.32 -11.68 13.80
C VAL A 73 -8.15 -12.42 12.73
N VAL A 74 -7.85 -12.18 11.46
CA VAL A 74 -8.38 -13.01 10.37
C VAL A 74 -7.61 -14.32 10.33
N ARG A 75 -8.31 -15.43 10.62
CA ARG A 75 -7.76 -16.79 10.69
C ARG A 75 -7.45 -17.35 9.30
N ASN A 76 -6.50 -16.74 8.62
CA ASN A 76 -6.05 -17.13 7.29
C ASN A 76 -4.52 -17.26 7.29
N TRP A 77 -4.05 -18.51 7.22
CA TRP A 77 -2.62 -18.81 7.28
C TRP A 77 -1.80 -18.03 6.24
N GLN A 78 -2.30 -17.88 5.02
CA GLN A 78 -1.56 -17.16 3.97
C GLN A 78 -1.35 -15.67 4.33
N LYS A 79 -2.31 -15.04 5.04
CA LYS A 79 -2.20 -13.65 5.47
C LYS A 79 -1.31 -13.51 6.71
N ILE A 80 -1.36 -14.49 7.61
CA ILE A 80 -0.47 -14.58 8.78
C ILE A 80 0.97 -14.80 8.32
N LYS A 81 1.19 -15.75 7.40
CA LYS A 81 2.50 -16.01 6.80
C LYS A 81 3.05 -14.78 6.08
N ALA A 82 2.19 -14.03 5.40
CA ALA A 82 2.61 -12.77 4.76
C ALA A 82 3.07 -11.73 5.79
N LEU A 83 2.42 -11.62 6.94
CA LEU A 83 2.91 -10.76 8.02
C LEU A 83 4.29 -11.22 8.50
N GLN A 84 4.46 -12.52 8.76
CA GLN A 84 5.75 -13.10 9.17
C GLN A 84 6.86 -12.77 8.17
N ASP A 85 6.63 -12.97 6.89
CA ASP A 85 7.61 -12.67 5.84
C ASP A 85 7.93 -11.16 5.77
N ASN A 86 6.89 -10.32 5.91
CA ASN A 86 7.04 -8.87 5.87
C ASN A 86 7.75 -8.31 7.11
N VAL A 87 7.74 -9.00 8.26
CA VAL A 87 8.60 -8.64 9.41
C VAL A 87 10.06 -8.60 8.99
N PHE A 88 10.55 -9.66 8.33
CA PHE A 88 11.93 -9.74 7.87
C PHE A 88 12.21 -8.75 6.74
N PHE A 89 11.29 -8.59 5.80
CA PHE A 89 11.41 -7.60 4.73
C PHE A 89 11.59 -6.17 5.29
N VAL A 90 10.75 -5.77 6.26
CA VAL A 90 10.87 -4.46 6.90
C VAL A 90 12.20 -4.31 7.62
N GLN A 91 12.64 -5.32 8.39
CA GLN A 91 13.91 -5.27 9.10
C GLN A 91 15.12 -5.20 8.15
N ASP A 92 15.07 -5.93 7.04
CA ASP A 92 16.17 -5.94 6.06
C ASP A 92 16.29 -4.59 5.35
N GLU A 93 15.18 -4.01 4.91
CA GLU A 93 15.19 -2.69 4.27
C GLU A 93 15.56 -1.58 5.26
N SER A 94 15.08 -1.67 6.50
CA SER A 94 15.44 -0.69 7.54
C SER A 94 16.94 -0.68 7.81
N ARG A 95 17.58 -1.86 7.84
CA ARG A 95 19.04 -1.96 8.01
C ARG A 95 19.82 -1.37 6.83
N ARG A 96 19.29 -1.54 5.60
CA ARG A 96 19.95 -1.05 4.37
C ARG A 96 19.81 0.45 4.20
N SER A 97 18.66 1.01 4.58
CA SER A 97 18.27 2.39 4.27
C SER A 97 18.31 3.33 5.47
N GLY A 98 18.59 2.82 6.69
CA GLY A 98 18.53 3.62 7.91
C GLY A 98 17.12 3.82 8.46
N GLY A 99 16.18 2.95 8.06
CA GLY A 99 14.76 2.93 8.43
C GLY A 99 13.86 2.62 7.23
N PHE A 100 12.77 1.89 7.45
CA PHE A 100 11.83 1.60 6.35
C PHE A 100 11.19 2.87 5.81
N GLY A 101 10.96 3.85 6.69
CA GLY A 101 10.47 5.18 6.32
C GLY A 101 11.44 5.92 5.39
N GLN A 102 12.74 5.80 5.62
CA GLN A 102 13.76 6.38 4.74
C GLN A 102 13.71 5.73 3.35
N PHE A 103 13.63 4.40 3.28
CA PHE A 103 13.47 3.66 2.02
C PHE A 103 12.25 4.15 1.20
N ILE A 104 11.08 4.26 1.85
CA ILE A 104 9.86 4.74 1.19
C ILE A 104 9.98 6.22 0.78
N ALA A 105 10.55 7.05 1.65
CA ALA A 105 10.67 8.48 1.42
C ALA A 105 11.64 8.82 0.28
N ASP A 106 12.74 8.09 0.16
CA ASP A 106 13.77 8.31 -0.86
C ASP A 106 13.39 7.77 -2.24
N TRP A 107 12.40 6.88 -2.34
CA TRP A 107 11.97 6.40 -3.64
C TRP A 107 11.29 7.53 -4.43
N PRO A 108 11.74 7.80 -5.67
CA PRO A 108 11.17 8.88 -6.49
C PRO A 108 9.65 8.72 -6.70
N VAL A 109 8.90 9.80 -6.59
CA VAL A 109 7.43 9.76 -6.81
C VAL A 109 7.11 9.44 -8.27
N GLU A 110 7.98 9.85 -9.18
CA GLU A 110 7.89 9.62 -10.61
C GLU A 110 8.10 8.15 -11.01
N ASP A 111 8.69 7.34 -10.12
CA ASP A 111 8.92 5.90 -10.35
C ASP A 111 8.07 5.02 -9.43
N GLN A 112 6.77 5.32 -9.33
CA GLN A 112 5.83 4.49 -8.56
C GLN A 112 5.81 3.04 -9.06
N ILE A 113 5.93 2.81 -10.37
CA ILE A 113 5.90 1.47 -10.97
C ILE A 113 7.12 0.65 -10.53
N GLY A 114 8.30 1.28 -10.43
CA GLY A 114 9.49 0.65 -9.87
C GLY A 114 9.29 0.27 -8.41
N LEU A 115 8.72 1.16 -7.58
CA LEU A 115 8.40 0.86 -6.18
C LEU A 115 7.41 -0.30 -6.06
N MET A 116 6.36 -0.32 -6.87
CA MET A 116 5.39 -1.42 -6.89
C MET A 116 6.05 -2.75 -7.26
N ALA A 117 6.93 -2.75 -8.26
CA ALA A 117 7.67 -3.93 -8.68
C ALA A 117 8.61 -4.43 -7.56
N TYR A 118 9.28 -3.51 -6.88
CA TYR A 118 10.14 -3.81 -5.75
C TYR A 118 9.36 -4.43 -4.58
N LEU A 119 8.26 -3.79 -4.16
CA LEU A 119 7.40 -4.29 -3.08
C LEU A 119 6.80 -5.66 -3.42
N LYS A 120 6.41 -5.90 -4.68
CA LYS A 120 5.92 -7.21 -5.14
C LYS A 120 6.99 -8.29 -5.09
N LYS A 121 8.25 -7.94 -5.39
CA LYS A 121 9.38 -8.89 -5.45
C LYS A 121 9.90 -9.25 -4.07
N HIS A 122 9.98 -8.29 -3.17
CA HIS A 122 10.66 -8.44 -1.87
C HIS A 122 9.68 -8.58 -0.71
N GLY A 123 8.48 -8.00 -0.80
CA GLY A 123 7.41 -8.16 0.19
C GLY A 123 6.47 -9.30 -0.15
N SER A 124 5.88 -9.90 0.88
CA SER A 124 4.89 -10.97 0.73
C SER A 124 3.50 -10.37 0.56
N ARG A 125 2.79 -10.77 -0.52
CA ARG A 125 1.44 -10.30 -0.87
C ARG A 125 1.31 -8.77 -1.05
N LEU A 126 2.40 -8.08 -1.34
CA LEU A 126 2.46 -6.65 -1.67
C LEU A 126 2.49 -6.42 -3.19
N GLY A 127 1.65 -7.14 -3.93
CA GLY A 127 1.43 -6.92 -5.36
C GLY A 127 0.15 -6.14 -5.65
N GLY A 128 0.12 -5.44 -6.79
CA GLY A 128 -1.07 -4.77 -7.30
C GLY A 128 -1.72 -3.80 -6.31
N GLN A 129 -3.02 -3.95 -6.08
CA GLN A 129 -3.80 -3.06 -5.23
C GLN A 129 -3.33 -3.02 -3.77
N SER A 130 -2.82 -4.13 -3.22
CA SER A 130 -2.35 -4.16 -1.83
C SER A 130 -1.19 -3.21 -1.59
N ALA A 131 -0.22 -3.16 -2.52
CA ALA A 131 0.90 -2.21 -2.45
C ALA A 131 0.42 -0.76 -2.55
N LEU A 132 -0.48 -0.47 -3.49
CA LEU A 132 -1.01 0.88 -3.70
C LEU A 132 -1.78 1.41 -2.49
N TRP A 133 -2.65 0.59 -1.91
CA TRP A 133 -3.38 0.97 -0.70
C TRP A 133 -2.47 1.09 0.52
N PHE A 134 -1.42 0.26 0.60
CA PHE A 134 -0.38 0.43 1.61
C PHE A 134 0.31 1.79 1.47
N LEU A 135 0.84 2.13 0.29
CA LEU A 135 1.51 3.40 0.04
C LEU A 135 0.61 4.60 0.33
N ARG A 136 -0.66 4.53 -0.11
CA ARG A 136 -1.65 5.59 0.15
C ARG A 136 -1.90 5.77 1.64
N ARG A 137 -1.97 4.69 2.43
CA ARG A 137 -2.22 4.77 3.88
C ARG A 137 -1.07 5.35 4.67
N VAL A 138 0.16 5.10 4.26
CA VAL A 138 1.33 5.70 4.92
C VAL A 138 1.58 7.13 4.45
N GLY A 139 0.79 7.63 3.51
CA GLY A 139 0.89 8.99 2.99
C GLY A 139 1.92 9.17 1.87
N LYS A 140 2.50 8.09 1.33
CA LYS A 140 3.34 8.21 0.13
C LYS A 140 2.49 8.72 -1.02
N ASP A 141 2.96 9.77 -1.67
CA ASP A 141 2.27 10.30 -2.86
C ASP A 141 2.26 9.24 -3.96
N CYS A 142 1.07 8.87 -4.41
CA CYS A 142 0.89 7.82 -5.41
C CYS A 142 -0.49 7.91 -6.08
N PHE A 143 -0.59 7.51 -7.34
CA PHE A 143 -1.87 7.29 -8.00
C PHE A 143 -2.36 5.84 -7.76
N ILE A 144 -3.67 5.64 -7.77
CA ILE A 144 -4.28 4.31 -7.74
C ILE A 144 -5.06 4.13 -9.05
N PRO A 145 -4.63 3.23 -9.96
CA PRO A 145 -5.32 2.96 -11.20
C PRO A 145 -6.56 2.09 -10.94
N ALA A 146 -7.52 2.65 -10.18
CA ALA A 146 -8.80 2.04 -9.94
C ALA A 146 -9.65 2.05 -11.22
N ARG A 147 -10.76 1.29 -11.22
CA ARG A 147 -11.67 1.19 -12.37
C ARG A 147 -12.07 2.57 -12.90
N ASP A 148 -12.51 3.48 -12.01
CA ASP A 148 -12.99 4.81 -12.42
C ASP A 148 -11.86 5.64 -13.05
N VAL A 149 -10.64 5.55 -12.51
CA VAL A 149 -9.45 6.19 -13.09
C VAL A 149 -9.16 5.62 -14.48
N ALA A 150 -9.25 4.30 -14.65
CA ALA A 150 -9.04 3.67 -15.96
C ALA A 150 -10.12 4.08 -16.97
N VAL A 151 -11.39 4.23 -16.53
CA VAL A 151 -12.49 4.73 -17.37
C VAL A 151 -12.18 6.14 -17.86
N LEU A 152 -11.79 7.05 -16.96
CA LEU A 152 -11.41 8.42 -17.36
C LEU A 152 -10.23 8.41 -18.36
N LEU A 153 -9.17 7.69 -18.04
CA LEU A 153 -7.97 7.67 -18.89
C LEU A 153 -8.27 7.16 -20.31
N ARG A 154 -9.13 6.14 -20.42
CA ARG A 154 -9.57 5.63 -21.71
C ARG A 154 -10.47 6.64 -22.45
N SER A 155 -11.34 7.38 -21.75
CA SER A 155 -12.21 8.38 -22.36
C SER A 155 -11.45 9.56 -22.95
N ILE A 156 -10.25 9.88 -22.43
CA ILE A 156 -9.36 10.89 -22.98
C ILE A 156 -8.38 10.32 -24.03
N GLY A 157 -8.56 9.06 -24.43
CA GLY A 157 -7.80 8.44 -25.53
C GLY A 157 -6.58 7.60 -25.11
N LEU A 158 -6.36 7.35 -23.82
CA LEU A 158 -5.23 6.50 -23.40
C LEU A 158 -5.52 5.02 -23.72
N ASP A 159 -4.69 4.44 -24.59
CA ASP A 159 -4.79 3.02 -25.00
C ASP A 159 -4.27 2.10 -23.88
N ILE A 160 -5.17 1.74 -22.94
CA ILE A 160 -4.95 0.84 -21.82
C ILE A 160 -6.13 -0.14 -21.67
N ALA A 161 -5.89 -1.28 -21.02
CA ALA A 161 -6.95 -2.23 -20.70
C ALA A 161 -7.99 -1.65 -19.72
N GLU A 162 -9.19 -2.22 -19.70
CA GLU A 162 -10.24 -1.84 -18.72
C GLU A 162 -9.76 -2.03 -17.26
N ASN A 163 -9.02 -3.11 -17.01
CA ASN A 163 -8.37 -3.38 -15.73
C ASN A 163 -6.84 -3.40 -15.92
N PRO A 164 -6.18 -2.24 -15.91
CA PRO A 164 -4.76 -2.13 -16.26
C PRO A 164 -3.88 -2.72 -15.16
N THR A 165 -3.24 -3.85 -15.44
CA THR A 165 -2.30 -4.54 -14.54
C THR A 165 -0.96 -4.83 -15.20
N SER A 166 -0.88 -4.69 -16.53
CA SER A 166 0.35 -4.89 -17.28
C SER A 166 1.35 -3.76 -17.01
N LYS A 167 2.65 -4.08 -17.06
CA LYS A 167 3.70 -3.05 -16.94
C LYS A 167 3.54 -1.96 -18.00
N ARG A 168 3.15 -2.35 -19.24
CA ARG A 168 2.90 -1.41 -20.34
C ARG A 168 1.82 -0.40 -19.98
N ASP A 169 0.65 -0.86 -19.51
CA ASP A 169 -0.47 0.01 -19.18
C ASP A 169 -0.16 0.90 -17.98
N LEU A 170 0.44 0.31 -16.95
CA LEU A 170 0.85 1.06 -15.75
C LEU A 170 1.88 2.15 -16.10
N SER A 171 2.83 1.88 -17.01
CA SER A 171 3.79 2.91 -17.47
C SER A 171 3.10 4.05 -18.23
N LYS A 172 2.09 3.76 -19.07
CA LYS A 172 1.29 4.80 -19.73
C LYS A 172 0.52 5.64 -18.71
N ILE A 173 -0.08 5.01 -17.72
CA ILE A 173 -0.79 5.70 -16.64
C ILE A 173 0.17 6.61 -15.87
N GLN A 174 1.34 6.08 -15.49
CA GLN A 174 2.36 6.88 -14.80
C GLN A 174 2.77 8.11 -15.60
N ALA A 175 3.01 7.96 -16.91
CA ALA A 175 3.35 9.07 -17.78
C ALA A 175 2.26 10.15 -17.79
N GLN A 176 0.98 9.75 -17.89
CA GLN A 176 -0.14 10.69 -17.87
C GLN A 176 -0.26 11.42 -16.52
N PHE A 177 -0.07 10.71 -15.41
CA PHE A 177 -0.07 11.36 -14.08
C PHE A 177 1.12 12.30 -13.91
N THR A 178 2.28 11.98 -14.48
CA THR A 178 3.45 12.85 -14.46
C THR A 178 3.20 14.14 -15.25
N GLU A 179 2.56 14.03 -16.41
CA GLU A 179 2.14 15.19 -17.21
C GLU A 179 1.17 16.09 -16.42
N TRP A 180 0.10 15.52 -15.88
CA TRP A 180 -0.86 16.27 -15.08
C TRP A 180 -0.23 16.92 -13.83
N HIS A 181 0.71 16.22 -13.18
CA HIS A 181 1.46 16.79 -12.06
C HIS A 181 2.28 18.01 -12.50
N ALA A 182 2.98 17.91 -13.64
CA ALA A 182 3.77 19.02 -14.18
C ALA A 182 2.91 20.23 -14.56
N GLU A 183 1.70 20.01 -15.10
CA GLU A 183 0.78 21.08 -15.51
C GLU A 183 0.08 21.76 -14.32
N THR A 184 -0.28 21.00 -13.29
CA THR A 184 -1.15 21.49 -12.21
C THR A 184 -0.44 21.76 -10.90
N GLY A 185 0.74 21.17 -10.69
CA GLY A 185 1.44 21.15 -9.41
C GLY A 185 0.77 20.29 -8.32
N LEU A 186 -0.34 19.59 -8.64
CA LEU A 186 -1.07 18.77 -7.68
C LEU A 186 -0.36 17.44 -7.44
N PRO A 187 -0.36 16.91 -6.20
CA PRO A 187 0.14 15.57 -5.90
C PRO A 187 -0.57 14.48 -6.70
N TYR A 188 0.13 13.40 -7.03
CA TYR A 188 -0.44 12.21 -7.71
C TYR A 188 -1.66 11.64 -6.99
N SER A 189 -1.62 11.65 -5.66
CA SER A 189 -2.73 11.21 -4.82
C SER A 189 -3.98 12.05 -5.00
N HIS A 190 -3.84 13.37 -5.14
CA HIS A 190 -4.95 14.27 -5.39
C HIS A 190 -5.50 14.09 -6.81
N LEU A 191 -4.62 14.07 -7.80
CA LEU A 191 -4.98 13.82 -9.20
C LEU A 191 -5.73 12.50 -9.36
N SER A 192 -5.23 11.44 -8.71
CA SER A 192 -5.88 10.14 -8.73
C SER A 192 -7.28 10.16 -8.11
N ARG A 193 -7.47 10.94 -7.03
CA ARG A 193 -8.80 11.09 -6.40
C ARG A 193 -9.75 11.91 -7.27
N ILE A 194 -9.26 13.02 -7.83
CA ILE A 194 -10.03 13.85 -8.76
C ILE A 194 -10.47 13.01 -9.96
N ALA A 195 -9.53 12.28 -10.59
CA ALA A 195 -9.81 11.40 -11.71
C ALA A 195 -10.90 10.36 -11.39
N ALA A 196 -10.82 9.72 -10.19
CA ALA A 196 -11.81 8.75 -9.77
C ALA A 196 -13.20 9.37 -9.53
N CYS A 197 -13.26 10.64 -9.13
CA CYS A 197 -14.54 11.35 -8.89
C CYS A 197 -15.10 12.03 -10.15
N SER A 198 -14.36 12.05 -11.25
CA SER A 198 -14.81 12.68 -12.51
C SER A 198 -15.65 11.76 -13.39
N VAL A 199 -15.85 10.50 -13.00
CA VAL A 199 -16.61 9.50 -13.77
C VAL A 199 -17.57 8.73 -12.86
N GLY A 200 -18.72 8.29 -13.43
CA GLY A 200 -19.73 7.51 -12.71
C GLY A 200 -20.53 8.34 -11.70
N ASP A 201 -21.17 7.64 -10.75
CA ASP A 201 -22.02 8.24 -9.71
C ASP A 201 -21.21 8.78 -8.50
N ASN A 202 -19.90 8.92 -8.63
CA ASN A 202 -19.00 9.34 -7.56
C ASN A 202 -18.83 10.87 -7.49
N TYR A 203 -19.89 11.64 -7.68
CA TYR A 203 -19.83 13.08 -7.52
C TYR A 203 -19.43 13.46 -6.09
N LEU A 204 -18.52 14.43 -5.96
CA LEU A 204 -18.08 15.02 -4.70
C LEU A 204 -19.21 15.78 -4.01
#